data_9681ffc6851b17ccef92cf9482b6eadf
#
_entry.id   9681ffc6851b17ccef92cf9482b6eadf
#
_cell.length_a   1.000
_cell.length_b   1.000
_cell.length_c   1.000
_cell.angle_alpha   90.00
_cell.angle_beta   90.00
_cell.angle_gamma   90.00
#
_symmetry.space_group_name_H-M   'P 1'
#
loop_
_entity.id
_entity.type
_entity.pdbx_description
1 polymer ?
#
loop_
_entity_poly.entity_id
_entity_poly.type
_entity_poly.pdbx_seq_one_letter_code
_entity_poly.pdbx_strand_id
1 'polypeptide(L)'
;MLAYKDNNTGNWFVKFYYTDWQGTKQQKWKRGFATKKEALAFERDFLEKQSANPDMTLQNLFELYMEDMAARLKPSTILTKKNIYRTHILPFFGKKPVNEIKASDVRRWQNQLMNSPKEYSKTYLKTINNQLTCLINYAKRFYDLNTNPCGKAGSIGQAKADEMDYWTYDEYIAFREGVRDKPLSYLCFEVLYWTGIREGELLALTSADIDFDNKLIDINKTYQRLQGKDVITTPKTRKSKRKVPIPDFLCDELREFISTRYMITPDERLFPITKSYLSHKMIRGCKNTGVKKIRIHDIRHSHASLLINQGCDALILADRLRHEKVSTTLNTYSHLFPHKQQELVNNLEQLAAAASVTPTPEPPDGNPLLEAANLPYGSAPLTEKKTSAKIIQMPQRKII
;
A
#
# COMPACT_ATOMS: atom_id res chain seq x y z
N MET A 1 38.54 -29.27 9.27
CA MET A 1 37.45 -29.02 10.21
C MET A 1 37.55 -29.99 11.37
N LEU A 2 37.70 -29.51 12.59
CA LEU A 2 37.88 -30.33 13.77
C LEU A 2 36.86 -29.88 14.84
N ALA A 3 36.01 -30.81 15.28
CA ALA A 3 35.14 -30.61 16.43
C ALA A 3 35.66 -31.41 17.65
N TYR A 4 35.63 -30.77 18.78
CA TYR A 4 36.16 -31.29 20.03
C TYR A 4 35.01 -31.59 21.00
N LYS A 5 35.19 -32.61 21.82
CA LYS A 5 34.24 -32.94 22.90
C LYS A 5 34.68 -32.25 24.19
N ASP A 6 33.81 -31.53 24.83
CA ASP A 6 34.05 -30.94 26.17
C ASP A 6 33.87 -32.02 27.23
N ASN A 7 34.93 -32.36 27.92
CA ASN A 7 34.93 -33.44 28.92
C ASN A 7 34.08 -33.09 30.16
N ASN A 8 33.85 -31.80 30.44
CA ASN A 8 33.08 -31.37 31.61
C ASN A 8 31.58 -31.37 31.37
N THR A 9 31.16 -31.02 30.14
CA THR A 9 29.74 -30.88 29.80
C THR A 9 29.20 -31.97 28.90
N GLY A 10 30.09 -32.83 28.34
CA GLY A 10 29.72 -33.86 27.37
C GLY A 10 29.33 -33.34 25.98
N ASN A 11 29.23 -32.02 25.82
CA ASN A 11 28.83 -31.38 24.59
C ASN A 11 30.00 -31.18 23.62
N TRP A 12 29.70 -30.94 22.35
CA TRP A 12 30.70 -30.68 21.34
C TRP A 12 30.93 -29.18 21.16
N PHE A 13 32.14 -28.80 20.74
CA PHE A 13 32.50 -27.43 20.37
C PHE A 13 33.41 -27.41 19.17
N VAL A 14 33.44 -26.25 18.45
CA VAL A 14 34.37 -25.98 17.38
C VAL A 14 35.21 -24.76 17.73
N LYS A 15 36.45 -24.80 17.23
CA LYS A 15 37.44 -23.71 17.28
C LYS A 15 38.15 -23.66 15.97
N PHE A 16 37.99 -22.53 15.22
CA PHE A 16 38.58 -22.37 13.91
C PHE A 16 38.99 -20.93 13.66
N TYR A 17 39.85 -20.72 12.66
CA TYR A 17 40.29 -19.40 12.22
C TYR A 17 39.55 -19.00 10.95
N TYR A 18 39.29 -17.71 10.80
CA TYR A 18 38.78 -17.11 9.58
C TYR A 18 39.43 -15.74 9.36
N THR A 19 39.43 -15.27 8.13
CA THR A 19 39.90 -13.93 7.80
C THR A 19 38.70 -13.00 7.71
N ASP A 20 38.74 -11.89 8.47
CA ASP A 20 37.69 -10.87 8.41
C ASP A 20 37.82 -10.01 7.14
N TRP A 21 36.85 -9.11 6.95
CA TRP A 21 36.81 -8.18 5.81
C TRP A 21 38.00 -7.20 5.74
N GLN A 22 38.72 -7.01 6.82
CA GLN A 22 39.94 -6.19 6.88
C GLN A 22 41.20 -7.01 6.57
N GLY A 23 41.07 -8.29 6.25
CA GLY A 23 42.18 -9.17 6.03
C GLY A 23 42.85 -9.71 7.29
N THR A 24 42.26 -9.44 8.48
CA THR A 24 42.80 -9.85 9.76
C THR A 24 42.34 -11.26 10.13
N LYS A 25 43.28 -12.09 10.55
CA LYS A 25 43.00 -13.47 10.98
C LYS A 25 42.36 -13.46 12.35
N GLN A 26 41.11 -13.90 12.45
CA GLN A 26 40.30 -13.99 13.66
C GLN A 26 40.07 -15.44 14.07
N GLN A 27 39.85 -15.68 15.38
CA GLN A 27 39.50 -16.99 15.91
C GLN A 27 38.08 -17.02 16.43
N LYS A 28 37.30 -18.02 15.99
CA LYS A 28 35.93 -18.25 16.45
C LYS A 28 35.84 -19.49 17.30
N TRP A 29 35.19 -19.34 18.47
CA TRP A 29 34.84 -20.44 19.38
C TRP A 29 33.33 -20.51 19.52
N LYS A 30 32.77 -21.72 19.42
CA LYS A 30 31.36 -21.97 19.72
C LYS A 30 31.21 -23.32 20.40
N ARG A 31 30.56 -23.31 21.58
CA ARG A 31 30.31 -24.48 22.42
C ARG A 31 28.82 -24.80 22.49
N GLY A 32 28.48 -26.00 23.05
CA GLY A 32 27.12 -26.37 23.39
C GLY A 32 26.34 -27.10 22.28
N PHE A 33 27.05 -27.78 21.36
CA PHE A 33 26.41 -28.64 20.36
C PHE A 33 26.16 -30.03 20.93
N ALA A 34 24.98 -30.60 20.69
CA ALA A 34 24.65 -31.93 21.13
C ALA A 34 25.46 -33.01 20.38
N THR A 35 25.79 -32.78 19.12
CA THR A 35 26.49 -33.75 18.28
C THR A 35 27.70 -33.13 17.56
N LYS A 36 28.70 -33.98 17.24
CA LYS A 36 29.85 -33.63 16.42
C LYS A 36 29.41 -33.10 15.05
N LYS A 37 28.36 -33.67 14.48
CA LYS A 37 27.82 -33.29 13.17
C LYS A 37 27.27 -31.85 13.19
N GLU A 38 26.57 -31.45 14.24
CA GLU A 38 26.08 -30.08 14.42
C GLU A 38 27.23 -29.07 14.56
N ALA A 39 28.24 -29.42 15.34
CA ALA A 39 29.41 -28.58 15.55
C ALA A 39 30.17 -28.31 14.22
N LEU A 40 30.40 -29.34 13.43
CA LEU A 40 31.03 -29.23 12.11
C LEU A 40 30.15 -28.50 11.09
N ALA A 41 28.84 -28.70 11.15
CA ALA A 41 27.89 -27.94 10.31
C ALA A 41 27.96 -26.44 10.60
N PHE A 42 28.02 -26.05 11.88
CA PHE A 42 28.18 -24.66 12.27
C PHE A 42 29.48 -24.02 11.73
N GLU A 43 30.63 -24.74 11.83
CA GLU A 43 31.90 -24.26 11.29
C GLU A 43 31.80 -24.00 9.78
N ARG A 44 31.27 -24.98 9.03
CA ARG A 44 31.10 -24.89 7.59
C ARG A 44 30.18 -23.71 7.21
N ASP A 45 29.01 -23.62 7.83
CA ASP A 45 28.04 -22.55 7.55
C ASP A 45 28.60 -21.16 7.87
N PHE A 46 29.42 -21.05 8.93
CA PHE A 46 30.10 -19.80 9.28
C PHE A 46 31.14 -19.40 8.21
N LEU A 47 31.98 -20.34 7.76
CA LEU A 47 33.00 -20.08 6.74
C LEU A 47 32.36 -19.76 5.37
N GLU A 48 31.28 -20.45 5.01
CA GLU A 48 30.51 -20.16 3.79
C GLU A 48 29.91 -18.75 3.82
N LYS A 49 29.39 -18.29 4.97
CA LYS A 49 28.89 -16.92 5.13
C LYS A 49 29.99 -15.86 5.03
N GLN A 50 31.19 -16.16 5.53
CA GLN A 50 32.34 -15.24 5.51
C GLN A 50 33.00 -15.15 4.12
N SER A 51 32.93 -16.21 3.33
CA SER A 51 33.56 -16.23 2.00
C SER A 51 32.89 -15.31 0.99
N ALA A 52 31.72 -14.75 1.32
CA ALA A 52 30.91 -13.88 0.44
C ALA A 52 30.69 -14.46 -0.97
N ASN A 53 30.73 -15.80 -1.11
CA ASN A 53 30.69 -16.52 -2.37
C ASN A 53 29.27 -17.05 -2.63
N PRO A 54 28.74 -17.04 -3.87
CA PRO A 54 27.45 -17.62 -4.22
C PRO A 54 27.34 -19.15 -4.03
N ASP A 55 28.44 -19.82 -3.66
CA ASP A 55 28.45 -21.25 -3.30
C ASP A 55 27.71 -21.53 -1.98
N MET A 56 27.42 -20.50 -1.17
CA MET A 56 26.63 -20.65 0.04
C MET A 56 25.23 -21.17 -0.25
N THR A 57 24.62 -21.84 0.77
CA THR A 57 23.24 -22.29 0.66
C THR A 57 22.25 -21.13 0.64
N LEU A 58 21.06 -21.34 0.03
CA LEU A 58 20.01 -20.30 0.05
C LEU A 58 19.54 -19.97 1.49
N GLN A 59 19.63 -20.91 2.41
CA GLN A 59 19.37 -20.70 3.84
C GLN A 59 20.35 -19.67 4.42
N ASN A 60 21.64 -19.82 4.18
CA ASN A 60 22.66 -18.91 4.68
C ASN A 60 22.52 -17.51 4.06
N LEU A 61 22.27 -17.44 2.75
CA LEU A 61 21.97 -16.18 2.06
C LEU A 61 20.73 -15.49 2.67
N PHE A 62 19.68 -16.25 2.96
CA PHE A 62 18.46 -15.71 3.59
C PHE A 62 18.75 -15.12 4.98
N GLU A 63 19.57 -15.76 5.79
CA GLU A 63 19.95 -15.26 7.12
C GLU A 63 20.71 -13.94 7.02
N LEU A 64 21.72 -13.86 6.14
CA LEU A 64 22.46 -12.63 5.87
C LEU A 64 21.56 -11.52 5.33
N TYR A 65 20.67 -11.85 4.40
CA TYR A 65 19.67 -10.90 3.89
C TYR A 65 18.76 -10.38 5.00
N MET A 66 18.30 -11.24 5.90
CA MET A 66 17.39 -10.82 6.99
C MET A 66 18.11 -9.99 8.05
N GLU A 67 19.39 -10.22 8.29
CA GLU A 67 20.24 -9.42 9.17
C GLU A 67 20.43 -8.01 8.60
N ASP A 68 20.83 -7.88 7.33
CA ASP A 68 20.96 -6.59 6.64
C ASP A 68 19.61 -5.83 6.60
N MET A 69 18.51 -6.52 6.31
CA MET A 69 17.19 -5.89 6.22
C MET A 69 16.59 -5.52 7.59
N ALA A 70 17.10 -6.04 8.70
CA ALA A 70 16.57 -5.75 10.03
C ALA A 70 16.64 -4.26 10.38
N ALA A 71 17.72 -3.60 9.98
CA ALA A 71 17.90 -2.15 10.19
C ALA A 71 17.11 -1.27 9.20
N ARG A 72 16.66 -1.83 8.06
CA ARG A 72 16.07 -1.08 6.94
C ARG A 72 14.56 -1.20 6.85
N LEU A 73 13.98 -2.28 7.36
CA LEU A 73 12.57 -2.61 7.18
C LEU A 73 11.80 -2.54 8.51
N LYS A 74 10.51 -2.20 8.41
CA LYS A 74 9.62 -2.24 9.58
C LYS A 74 9.47 -3.68 10.12
N PRO A 75 9.31 -3.85 11.45
CA PRO A 75 9.17 -5.17 12.08
C PRO A 75 8.08 -6.05 11.44
N SER A 76 6.93 -5.47 11.07
CA SER A 76 5.85 -6.19 10.39
C SER A 76 6.25 -6.74 9.02
N THR A 77 7.06 -5.99 8.26
CA THR A 77 7.58 -6.43 6.96
C THR A 77 8.58 -7.58 7.15
N ILE A 78 9.45 -7.48 8.16
CA ILE A 78 10.41 -8.54 8.52
C ILE A 78 9.66 -9.84 8.86
N LEU A 79 8.63 -9.76 9.70
CA LEU A 79 7.84 -10.95 10.08
C LEU A 79 7.13 -11.57 8.86
N THR A 80 6.52 -10.77 8.01
CA THR A 80 5.87 -11.25 6.78
C THR A 80 6.87 -11.94 5.86
N LYS A 81 8.03 -11.32 5.62
CA LYS A 81 9.10 -11.92 4.84
C LYS A 81 9.55 -13.25 5.44
N LYS A 82 9.93 -13.27 6.73
CA LYS A 82 10.34 -14.49 7.43
C LYS A 82 9.32 -15.62 7.27
N ASN A 83 8.04 -15.30 7.39
CA ASN A 83 6.99 -16.30 7.24
C ASN A 83 6.94 -16.87 5.80
N ILE A 84 6.95 -16.00 4.78
CA ILE A 84 6.93 -16.45 3.37
C ILE A 84 8.16 -17.31 3.06
N TYR A 85 9.35 -16.88 3.46
CA TYR A 85 10.58 -17.65 3.21
C TYR A 85 10.53 -19.01 3.89
N ARG A 86 10.18 -19.07 5.17
CA ARG A 86 10.14 -20.31 5.95
C ARG A 86 9.08 -21.29 5.47
N THR A 87 7.94 -20.78 5.01
CA THR A 87 6.81 -21.62 4.61
C THR A 87 6.91 -22.09 3.16
N HIS A 88 7.45 -21.28 2.26
CA HIS A 88 7.31 -21.53 0.82
C HIS A 88 8.63 -21.69 0.07
N ILE A 89 9.72 -21.06 0.54
CA ILE A 89 10.97 -20.98 -0.23
C ILE A 89 12.02 -21.91 0.34
N LEU A 90 12.32 -21.79 1.62
CA LEU A 90 13.37 -22.58 2.28
C LEU A 90 13.11 -24.08 2.31
N PRO A 91 11.88 -24.59 2.41
CA PRO A 91 11.64 -26.04 2.34
C PRO A 91 12.09 -26.65 1.02
N PHE A 92 12.06 -25.88 -0.08
CA PHE A 92 12.46 -26.34 -1.41
C PHE A 92 13.93 -26.03 -1.73
N PHE A 93 14.38 -24.81 -1.47
CA PHE A 93 15.69 -24.32 -1.90
C PHE A 93 16.72 -24.23 -0.77
N GLY A 94 16.34 -24.28 0.49
CA GLY A 94 17.17 -23.86 1.62
C GLY A 94 18.55 -24.54 1.67
N LYS A 95 18.62 -25.82 1.31
CA LYS A 95 19.86 -26.61 1.32
C LYS A 95 20.67 -26.51 0.02
N LYS A 96 20.13 -25.89 -1.01
CA LYS A 96 20.77 -25.82 -2.32
C LYS A 96 21.73 -24.63 -2.39
N PRO A 97 22.96 -24.80 -2.94
CA PRO A 97 23.85 -23.68 -3.24
C PRO A 97 23.19 -22.69 -4.19
N VAL A 98 23.38 -21.38 -3.95
CA VAL A 98 22.70 -20.34 -4.70
C VAL A 98 23.10 -20.34 -6.18
N ASN A 99 24.38 -20.58 -6.49
CA ASN A 99 24.91 -20.69 -7.85
C ASN A 99 24.40 -21.90 -8.64
N GLU A 100 23.93 -22.95 -7.94
CA GLU A 100 23.38 -24.17 -8.56
C GLU A 100 21.88 -24.11 -8.82
N ILE A 101 21.19 -23.04 -8.39
CA ILE A 101 19.75 -22.86 -8.65
C ILE A 101 19.54 -22.54 -10.12
N LYS A 102 18.89 -23.45 -10.84
CA LYS A 102 18.59 -23.32 -12.28
C LYS A 102 17.15 -22.82 -12.50
N ALA A 103 16.88 -22.23 -13.66
CA ALA A 103 15.54 -21.81 -14.05
C ALA A 103 14.52 -22.99 -14.05
N SER A 104 14.99 -24.20 -14.35
CA SER A 104 14.18 -25.44 -14.27
C SER A 104 13.73 -25.75 -12.84
N ASP A 105 14.59 -25.49 -11.83
CA ASP A 105 14.23 -25.70 -10.42
C ASP A 105 13.17 -24.69 -9.99
N VAL A 106 13.34 -23.41 -10.40
CA VAL A 106 12.36 -22.36 -10.14
C VAL A 106 10.99 -22.72 -10.75
N ARG A 107 10.98 -23.20 -12.01
CA ARG A 107 9.74 -23.65 -12.68
C ARG A 107 9.09 -24.82 -11.94
N ARG A 108 9.87 -25.81 -11.51
CA ARG A 108 9.34 -26.95 -10.74
C ARG A 108 8.69 -26.48 -9.43
N TRP A 109 9.35 -25.58 -8.70
CA TRP A 109 8.82 -24.99 -7.48
C TRP A 109 7.56 -24.16 -7.74
N GLN A 110 7.53 -23.35 -8.80
CA GLN A 110 6.36 -22.58 -9.21
C GLN A 110 5.15 -23.49 -9.49
N ASN A 111 5.37 -24.58 -10.24
CA ASN A 111 4.31 -25.55 -10.54
C ASN A 111 3.79 -26.24 -9.26
N GLN A 112 4.68 -26.54 -8.31
CA GLN A 112 4.31 -27.12 -7.02
C GLN A 112 3.46 -26.16 -6.18
N LEU A 113 3.75 -24.85 -6.23
CA LEU A 113 2.94 -23.83 -5.57
C LEU A 113 1.56 -23.65 -6.22
N MET A 114 1.49 -23.63 -7.55
CA MET A 114 0.24 -23.48 -8.29
C MET A 114 -0.69 -24.69 -8.11
N ASN A 115 -0.14 -25.89 -7.99
CA ASN A 115 -0.86 -27.13 -7.78
C ASN A 115 -1.05 -27.46 -6.28
N SER A 116 -0.80 -26.49 -5.40
CA SER A 116 -0.95 -26.73 -3.96
C SER A 116 -2.42 -26.94 -3.58
N PRO A 117 -2.73 -27.94 -2.72
CA PRO A 117 -4.09 -28.15 -2.20
C PRO A 117 -4.69 -26.94 -1.47
N LYS A 118 -3.84 -25.96 -1.08
CA LYS A 118 -4.27 -24.72 -0.42
C LYS A 118 -4.83 -23.64 -1.35
N GLU A 119 -4.86 -23.87 -2.65
CA GLU A 119 -5.42 -22.93 -3.64
C GLU A 119 -5.03 -21.47 -3.40
N TYR A 120 -3.75 -21.18 -3.46
CA TYR A 120 -3.26 -19.82 -3.23
C TYR A 120 -3.79 -18.84 -4.28
N SER A 121 -4.24 -17.66 -3.83
CA SER A 121 -4.66 -16.60 -4.75
C SER A 121 -3.52 -16.20 -5.71
N LYS A 122 -3.88 -15.77 -6.92
CA LYS A 122 -2.91 -15.34 -7.95
C LYS A 122 -1.99 -14.22 -7.45
N THR A 123 -2.51 -13.29 -6.66
CA THR A 123 -1.73 -12.19 -6.05
C THR A 123 -0.77 -12.68 -4.98
N TYR A 124 -1.16 -13.70 -4.21
CA TYR A 124 -0.27 -14.31 -3.21
C TYR A 124 0.86 -15.12 -3.86
N LEU A 125 0.55 -15.89 -4.91
CA LEU A 125 1.57 -16.58 -5.72
C LEU A 125 2.59 -15.60 -6.28
N LYS A 126 2.15 -14.45 -6.80
CA LYS A 126 3.02 -13.36 -7.25
C LYS A 126 3.89 -12.84 -6.13
N THR A 127 3.32 -12.66 -4.95
CA THR A 127 4.06 -12.18 -3.76
C THR A 127 5.16 -13.16 -3.36
N ILE A 128 4.85 -14.46 -3.29
CA ILE A 128 5.82 -15.51 -2.96
C ILE A 128 6.96 -15.52 -4.00
N ASN A 129 6.62 -15.51 -5.28
CA ASN A 129 7.58 -15.50 -6.37
C ASN A 129 8.52 -14.27 -6.30
N ASN A 130 7.97 -13.10 -6.01
CA ASN A 130 8.73 -11.87 -5.86
C ASN A 130 9.72 -11.93 -4.68
N GLN A 131 9.40 -12.66 -3.58
CA GLN A 131 10.35 -12.83 -2.48
C GLN A 131 11.58 -13.64 -2.91
N LEU A 132 11.41 -14.76 -3.63
CA LEU A 132 12.55 -15.51 -4.17
C LEU A 132 13.38 -14.63 -5.11
N THR A 133 12.72 -13.94 -6.05
CA THR A 133 13.40 -13.03 -6.98
C THR A 133 14.19 -11.94 -6.24
N CYS A 134 13.62 -11.39 -5.17
CA CYS A 134 14.28 -10.38 -4.34
C CYS A 134 15.57 -10.91 -3.68
N LEU A 135 15.52 -12.13 -3.14
CA LEU A 135 16.68 -12.75 -2.50
C LEU A 135 17.80 -13.10 -3.53
N ILE A 136 17.43 -13.60 -4.69
CA ILE A 136 18.36 -13.89 -5.77
C ILE A 136 19.00 -12.60 -6.33
N ASN A 137 18.20 -11.51 -6.46
CA ASN A 137 18.75 -10.21 -6.85
C ASN A 137 19.69 -9.63 -5.79
N TYR A 138 19.45 -9.90 -4.51
CA TYR A 138 20.37 -9.55 -3.44
C TYR A 138 21.70 -10.30 -3.57
N ALA A 139 21.65 -11.62 -3.86
CA ALA A 139 22.86 -12.38 -4.15
C ALA A 139 23.61 -11.83 -5.37
N LYS A 140 22.89 -11.49 -6.43
CA LYS A 140 23.50 -10.89 -7.63
C LYS A 140 24.19 -9.56 -7.34
N ARG A 141 23.65 -8.76 -6.44
CA ARG A 141 24.19 -7.42 -6.11
C ARG A 141 25.39 -7.47 -5.17
N PHE A 142 25.38 -8.40 -4.21
CA PHE A 142 26.32 -8.38 -3.08
C PHE A 142 27.20 -9.64 -2.95
N TYR A 143 26.94 -10.68 -3.74
CA TYR A 143 27.62 -11.98 -3.66
C TYR A 143 27.99 -12.53 -5.04
N ASP A 144 28.19 -11.67 -6.02
CA ASP A 144 28.70 -11.97 -7.36
C ASP A 144 27.98 -13.11 -8.11
N LEU A 145 26.70 -13.30 -7.85
CA LEU A 145 25.89 -14.25 -8.61
C LEU A 145 25.70 -13.74 -10.05
N ASN A 146 26.24 -14.42 -11.03
CA ASN A 146 26.28 -13.98 -12.43
C ASN A 146 24.89 -13.85 -13.07
N THR A 147 23.97 -14.78 -12.79
CA THR A 147 22.66 -14.84 -13.46
C THR A 147 21.52 -14.97 -12.48
N ASN A 148 20.37 -14.37 -12.81
CA ASN A 148 19.14 -14.56 -12.02
C ASN A 148 18.26 -15.64 -12.68
N PRO A 149 18.18 -16.87 -12.12
CA PRO A 149 17.35 -17.94 -12.66
C PRO A 149 15.84 -17.62 -12.63
N CYS A 150 15.40 -16.75 -11.70
CA CYS A 150 13.99 -16.34 -11.64
C CYS A 150 13.56 -15.51 -12.85
N GLY A 151 14.47 -14.69 -13.40
CA GLY A 151 14.21 -13.94 -14.62
C GLY A 151 13.96 -14.84 -15.82
N LYS A 152 14.78 -15.91 -15.98
CA LYS A 152 14.63 -16.91 -17.05
C LYS A 152 13.38 -17.79 -16.85
N ALA A 153 13.05 -18.13 -15.62
CA ALA A 153 11.86 -18.92 -15.31
C ALA A 153 10.54 -18.16 -15.56
N GLY A 154 10.58 -16.84 -15.52
CA GLY A 154 9.41 -15.98 -15.55
C GLY A 154 8.68 -15.92 -14.21
N SER A 155 7.63 -15.14 -14.16
CA SER A 155 6.84 -14.93 -12.94
C SER A 155 5.53 -15.71 -12.97
N ILE A 156 4.97 -16.02 -11.80
CA ILE A 156 3.64 -16.62 -11.63
C ILE A 156 2.70 -15.66 -10.92
N GLY A 157 1.40 -15.92 -11.09
CA GLY A 157 0.35 -15.10 -10.49
C GLY A 157 0.18 -13.75 -11.18
N GLN A 158 -0.63 -12.89 -10.60
CA GLN A 158 -0.95 -11.56 -11.15
C GLN A 158 -0.68 -10.45 -10.12
N ALA A 159 -0.38 -9.24 -10.62
CA ALA A 159 -0.03 -8.10 -9.75
C ALA A 159 -1.25 -7.42 -9.13
N LYS A 160 -2.40 -7.44 -9.81
CA LYS A 160 -3.65 -6.86 -9.32
C LYS A 160 -4.59 -7.99 -8.88
N ALA A 161 -5.33 -7.75 -7.81
CA ALA A 161 -6.47 -8.58 -7.47
C ALA A 161 -7.57 -8.39 -8.54
N ASP A 162 -8.48 -9.35 -8.62
CA ASP A 162 -9.73 -9.18 -9.34
C ASP A 162 -10.53 -8.01 -8.71
N GLU A 163 -11.65 -7.64 -9.31
CA GLU A 163 -12.47 -6.50 -8.87
C GLU A 163 -12.69 -6.51 -7.35
N MET A 164 -12.67 -5.30 -6.76
CA MET A 164 -12.84 -5.13 -5.32
C MET A 164 -14.32 -5.02 -5.01
N ASP A 165 -14.79 -5.83 -4.07
CA ASP A 165 -16.11 -5.67 -3.50
C ASP A 165 -16.19 -4.39 -2.66
N TYR A 166 -17.31 -3.70 -2.76
CA TYR A 166 -17.67 -2.58 -1.89
C TYR A 166 -19.17 -2.57 -1.64
N TRP A 167 -19.59 -1.89 -0.59
CA TRP A 167 -21.00 -1.65 -0.33
C TRP A 167 -21.48 -0.36 -0.99
N THR A 168 -22.66 -0.41 -1.57
CA THR A 168 -23.44 0.78 -1.89
C THR A 168 -23.87 1.49 -0.61
N TYR A 169 -24.42 2.69 -0.73
CA TYR A 169 -24.97 3.41 0.43
C TYR A 169 -26.08 2.59 1.13
N ASP A 170 -27.02 2.04 0.37
CA ASP A 170 -28.15 1.26 0.91
C ASP A 170 -27.67 -0.03 1.59
N GLU A 171 -26.69 -0.73 0.99
CA GLU A 171 -26.07 -1.91 1.61
C GLU A 171 -25.38 -1.56 2.93
N TYR A 172 -24.72 -0.39 3.02
CA TYR A 172 -24.11 0.05 4.26
C TYR A 172 -25.16 0.37 5.32
N ILE A 173 -26.23 1.11 4.97
CA ILE A 173 -27.32 1.44 5.89
C ILE A 173 -27.98 0.16 6.41
N ALA A 174 -28.24 -0.82 5.56
CA ALA A 174 -28.74 -2.12 5.98
C ALA A 174 -27.78 -2.83 6.94
N PHE A 175 -26.47 -2.91 6.59
CA PHE A 175 -25.45 -3.53 7.44
C PHE A 175 -25.37 -2.89 8.84
N ARG A 176 -25.40 -1.57 8.89
CA ARG A 176 -25.30 -0.75 10.10
C ARG A 176 -26.34 -1.16 11.16
N GLU A 177 -27.58 -1.45 10.75
CA GLU A 177 -28.62 -1.94 11.65
C GLU A 177 -28.30 -3.31 12.27
N GLY A 178 -27.58 -4.17 11.54
CA GLY A 178 -27.13 -5.48 12.03
C GLY A 178 -26.07 -5.45 13.13
N VAL A 179 -25.47 -4.28 13.40
CA VAL A 179 -24.44 -4.08 14.43
C VAL A 179 -24.83 -3.04 15.48
N ARG A 180 -26.00 -2.42 15.36
CA ARG A 180 -26.48 -1.32 16.20
C ARG A 180 -26.60 -1.68 17.68
N ASP A 181 -26.87 -2.95 18.00
CA ASP A 181 -26.92 -3.49 19.36
C ASP A 181 -25.56 -3.50 20.09
N LYS A 182 -24.49 -3.15 19.41
CA LYS A 182 -23.11 -3.13 19.95
C LYS A 182 -22.47 -1.75 19.70
N PRO A 183 -22.69 -0.76 20.59
CA PRO A 183 -22.28 0.63 20.38
C PRO A 183 -20.81 0.79 19.95
N LEU A 184 -19.88 0.05 20.59
CA LEU A 184 -18.47 0.08 20.21
C LEU A 184 -18.24 -0.35 18.75
N SER A 185 -18.90 -1.43 18.33
CA SER A 185 -18.73 -1.95 16.95
C SER A 185 -19.40 -1.06 15.93
N TYR A 186 -20.61 -0.59 16.27
CA TYR A 186 -21.38 0.35 15.47
C TYR A 186 -20.53 1.60 15.16
N LEU A 187 -20.03 2.27 16.20
CA LEU A 187 -19.23 3.48 16.02
C LEU A 187 -17.92 3.22 15.24
N CYS A 188 -17.27 2.06 15.42
CA CYS A 188 -16.12 1.70 14.60
C CYS A 188 -16.46 1.67 13.10
N PHE A 189 -17.60 1.10 12.73
CA PHE A 189 -18.04 1.04 11.34
C PHE A 189 -18.51 2.40 10.82
N GLU A 190 -19.17 3.21 11.63
CA GLU A 190 -19.51 4.60 11.30
C GLU A 190 -18.24 5.41 10.96
N VAL A 191 -17.24 5.37 11.85
CA VAL A 191 -15.99 6.09 11.60
C VAL A 191 -15.30 5.58 10.33
N LEU A 192 -15.21 4.25 10.10
CA LEU A 192 -14.60 3.70 8.90
C LEU A 192 -15.33 4.13 7.62
N TYR A 193 -16.65 4.06 7.62
CA TYR A 193 -17.45 4.35 6.45
C TYR A 193 -17.45 5.84 6.10
N TRP A 194 -17.70 6.72 7.07
CA TRP A 194 -17.81 8.15 6.81
C TRP A 194 -16.49 8.91 6.67
N THR A 195 -15.39 8.30 7.10
CA THR A 195 -14.08 8.94 6.99
C THR A 195 -13.16 8.28 5.96
N GLY A 196 -13.38 7.01 5.63
CA GLY A 196 -12.52 6.22 4.77
C GLY A 196 -11.11 5.98 5.34
N ILE A 197 -10.89 6.14 6.64
CA ILE A 197 -9.60 5.86 7.28
C ILE A 197 -9.29 4.35 7.26
N ARG A 198 -8.02 4.00 7.41
CA ARG A 198 -7.62 2.58 7.44
C ARG A 198 -7.96 1.97 8.79
N GLU A 199 -8.29 0.67 8.80
CA GLU A 199 -8.58 -0.09 10.02
C GLU A 199 -7.52 0.10 11.12
N GLY A 200 -6.22 0.06 10.76
CA GLY A 200 -5.15 0.29 11.72
C GLY A 200 -5.06 1.74 12.24
N GLU A 201 -5.52 2.71 11.46
CA GLU A 201 -5.64 4.11 11.87
C GLU A 201 -6.78 4.27 12.87
N LEU A 202 -7.98 3.71 12.57
CA LEU A 202 -9.10 3.64 13.51
C LEU A 202 -8.70 3.07 14.86
N LEU A 203 -8.07 1.88 14.86
CA LEU A 203 -7.70 1.17 16.09
C LEU A 203 -6.60 1.86 16.90
N ALA A 204 -5.94 2.86 16.33
CA ALA A 204 -4.94 3.69 17.02
C ALA A 204 -5.50 5.00 17.57
N LEU A 205 -6.74 5.38 17.22
CA LEU A 205 -7.34 6.65 17.65
C LEU A 205 -7.44 6.74 19.18
N THR A 206 -7.15 7.94 19.67
CA THR A 206 -7.34 8.36 21.07
C THR A 206 -8.25 9.58 21.11
N SER A 207 -8.75 9.97 22.27
CA SER A 207 -9.58 11.18 22.39
C SER A 207 -8.83 12.45 22.01
N ALA A 208 -7.52 12.50 22.26
CA ALA A 208 -6.66 13.61 21.86
C ALA A 208 -6.52 13.81 20.34
N ASP A 209 -6.86 12.79 19.54
CA ASP A 209 -6.83 12.90 18.07
C ASP A 209 -8.11 13.54 17.49
N ILE A 210 -9.13 13.82 18.30
CA ILE A 210 -10.41 14.38 17.85
C ILE A 210 -10.49 15.85 18.25
N ASP A 211 -10.54 16.71 17.26
CA ASP A 211 -10.79 18.13 17.40
C ASP A 211 -12.30 18.38 17.20
N PHE A 212 -13.03 18.48 18.31
CA PHE A 212 -14.48 18.65 18.30
C PHE A 212 -14.92 20.04 17.84
N ASP A 213 -14.09 21.05 18.01
CA ASP A 213 -14.42 22.43 17.65
C ASP A 213 -14.32 22.62 16.14
N ASN A 214 -13.27 22.06 15.53
CA ASN A 214 -13.06 22.10 14.09
C ASN A 214 -13.63 20.88 13.36
N LYS A 215 -14.22 19.90 14.07
CA LYS A 215 -14.79 18.65 13.53
C LYS A 215 -13.79 17.86 12.68
N LEU A 216 -12.60 17.62 13.23
CA LEU A 216 -11.50 16.97 12.55
C LEU A 216 -11.00 15.76 13.35
N ILE A 217 -10.58 14.72 12.64
CA ILE A 217 -9.80 13.60 13.21
C ILE A 217 -8.38 13.70 12.70
N ASP A 218 -7.39 13.79 13.61
CA ASP A 218 -5.96 13.77 13.27
C ASP A 218 -5.45 12.33 13.14
N ILE A 219 -5.12 11.92 11.94
CA ILE A 219 -4.57 10.60 11.63
C ILE A 219 -3.05 10.68 11.64
N ASN A 220 -2.45 10.37 12.78
CA ASN A 220 -1.00 10.51 13.02
C ASN A 220 -0.32 9.20 13.42
N LYS A 221 -1.07 8.12 13.68
CA LYS A 221 -0.58 6.82 14.17
C LYS A 221 -1.38 5.65 13.57
N THR A 222 -0.84 4.44 13.71
CA THR A 222 -1.50 3.21 13.26
C THR A 222 -1.21 2.06 14.21
N TYR A 223 -2.22 1.25 14.48
CA TYR A 223 -2.16 0.08 15.33
C TYR A 223 -1.87 -1.19 14.53
N GLN A 224 -1.03 -2.03 15.09
CA GLN A 224 -0.77 -3.39 14.62
C GLN A 224 -0.62 -4.33 15.83
N ARG A 225 -1.00 -5.60 15.66
CA ARG A 225 -0.70 -6.63 16.63
C ARG A 225 0.39 -7.54 16.07
N LEU A 226 1.57 -7.52 16.67
CA LEU A 226 2.73 -8.29 16.23
C LEU A 226 3.10 -9.30 17.32
N GLN A 227 3.10 -10.60 16.99
CA GLN A 227 3.44 -11.68 17.91
C GLN A 227 2.67 -11.60 19.26
N GLY A 228 1.36 -11.29 19.18
CA GLY A 228 0.51 -11.18 20.37
C GLY A 228 0.60 -9.83 21.12
N LYS A 229 1.54 -8.96 20.78
CA LYS A 229 1.73 -7.64 21.42
C LYS A 229 1.10 -6.54 20.57
N ASP A 230 0.44 -5.60 21.23
CA ASP A 230 -0.10 -4.41 20.60
C ASP A 230 1.02 -3.40 20.36
N VAL A 231 1.12 -2.92 19.14
CA VAL A 231 2.17 -1.98 18.71
C VAL A 231 1.53 -0.81 17.98
N ILE A 232 1.74 0.39 18.49
CA ILE A 232 1.36 1.64 17.83
C ILE A 232 2.60 2.20 17.15
N THR A 233 2.50 2.52 15.87
CA THR A 233 3.59 3.07 15.08
C THR A 233 3.14 4.31 14.33
N THR A 234 4.11 5.15 13.96
CA THR A 234 3.85 6.23 13.01
C THR A 234 3.46 5.67 11.64
N PRO A 235 2.69 6.39 10.83
CA PRO A 235 2.35 6.00 9.46
C PRO A 235 3.60 5.73 8.60
N LYS A 236 3.43 5.00 7.49
CA LYS A 236 4.56 4.59 6.61
C LYS A 236 5.30 5.77 5.98
N THR A 237 4.60 6.86 5.69
CA THR A 237 5.17 8.05 5.06
C THR A 237 4.72 9.32 5.80
N ARG A 238 5.51 10.38 5.73
CA ARG A 238 5.12 11.71 6.27
C ARG A 238 3.78 12.21 5.70
N LYS A 239 3.53 11.93 4.42
CA LYS A 239 2.27 12.27 3.75
C LYS A 239 1.04 11.53 4.31
N SER A 240 1.22 10.45 5.06
CA SER A 240 0.10 9.70 5.66
C SER A 240 -0.51 10.39 6.87
N LYS A 241 0.18 11.34 7.50
CA LYS A 241 -0.39 12.20 8.53
C LYS A 241 -1.36 13.18 7.88
N ARG A 242 -2.58 13.26 8.40
CA ARG A 242 -3.62 14.12 7.86
C ARG A 242 -4.71 14.40 8.89
N LYS A 243 -5.38 15.53 8.73
CA LYS A 243 -6.64 15.83 9.40
C LYS A 243 -7.80 15.49 8.46
N VAL A 244 -8.77 14.75 8.94
CA VAL A 244 -9.95 14.31 8.16
C VAL A 244 -11.17 15.00 8.71
N PRO A 245 -11.84 15.87 7.93
CA PRO A 245 -13.12 16.48 8.33
C PRO A 245 -14.19 15.40 8.49
N ILE A 246 -15.00 15.53 9.56
CA ILE A 246 -16.11 14.62 9.87
C ILE A 246 -17.43 15.37 9.89
N PRO A 247 -18.55 14.71 9.51
CA PRO A 247 -19.89 15.27 9.62
C PRO A 247 -20.29 15.50 11.10
N ASP A 248 -21.23 16.42 11.31
CA ASP A 248 -21.70 16.82 12.64
C ASP A 248 -22.24 15.65 13.45
N PHE A 249 -23.08 14.83 12.85
CA PHE A 249 -23.65 13.66 13.52
C PHE A 249 -22.56 12.68 14.01
N LEU A 250 -21.50 12.46 13.24
CA LEU A 250 -20.39 11.58 13.64
C LEU A 250 -19.57 12.20 14.76
N CYS A 251 -19.43 13.54 14.75
CA CYS A 251 -18.80 14.30 15.82
C CYS A 251 -19.58 14.12 17.14
N ASP A 252 -20.92 14.21 17.07
CA ASP A 252 -21.79 14.06 18.23
C ASP A 252 -21.80 12.62 18.75
N GLU A 253 -21.88 11.61 17.88
CA GLU A 253 -21.76 10.19 18.27
C GLU A 253 -20.42 9.89 18.95
N LEU A 254 -19.30 10.45 18.45
CA LEU A 254 -17.99 10.30 19.07
C LEU A 254 -17.93 10.99 20.44
N ARG A 255 -18.52 12.18 20.57
CA ARG A 255 -18.59 12.93 21.84
C ARG A 255 -19.42 12.15 22.89
N GLU A 256 -20.58 11.65 22.51
CA GLU A 256 -21.43 10.82 23.35
C GLU A 256 -20.68 9.55 23.79
N PHE A 257 -20.07 8.84 22.86
CA PHE A 257 -19.31 7.62 23.17
C PHE A 257 -18.18 7.87 24.16
N ILE A 258 -17.43 8.97 24.00
CA ILE A 258 -16.34 9.33 24.93
C ILE A 258 -16.92 9.69 26.30
N SER A 259 -18.02 10.43 26.37
CA SER A 259 -18.65 10.81 27.63
C SER A 259 -19.18 9.64 28.46
N THR A 260 -19.57 8.54 27.80
CA THR A 260 -20.03 7.31 28.48
C THR A 260 -18.86 6.48 29.05
N ARG A 261 -17.61 6.83 28.73
CA ARG A 261 -16.45 6.10 29.23
C ARG A 261 -15.89 6.71 30.50
N TYR A 262 -15.87 5.92 31.55
CA TYR A 262 -15.31 6.33 32.82
C TYR A 262 -13.78 6.44 32.74
N MET A 263 -13.24 7.60 33.13
CA MET A 263 -11.79 7.87 33.29
C MET A 263 -10.89 7.55 32.08
N ILE A 264 -11.38 7.70 30.84
CA ILE A 264 -10.53 7.54 29.67
C ILE A 264 -9.48 8.65 29.64
N THR A 265 -8.20 8.28 29.59
CA THR A 265 -7.12 9.25 29.43
C THR A 265 -6.98 9.71 27.98
N PRO A 266 -6.47 10.94 27.73
CA PRO A 266 -6.31 11.45 26.35
C PRO A 266 -5.48 10.57 25.42
N ASP A 267 -4.54 9.80 25.97
CA ASP A 267 -3.63 8.93 25.22
C ASP A 267 -4.13 7.47 25.09
N GLU A 268 -5.23 7.15 25.75
CA GLU A 268 -5.80 5.82 25.69
C GLU A 268 -6.57 5.60 24.39
N ARG A 269 -6.44 4.38 23.82
CA ARG A 269 -7.16 4.05 22.59
C ARG A 269 -8.68 4.10 22.78
N LEU A 270 -9.37 4.85 21.94
CA LEU A 270 -10.84 4.87 21.92
C LEU A 270 -11.42 3.49 21.65
N PHE A 271 -10.77 2.71 20.82
CA PHE A 271 -11.22 1.38 20.40
C PHE A 271 -10.18 0.32 20.83
N PRO A 272 -10.17 -0.13 22.11
CA PRO A 272 -9.20 -1.10 22.63
C PRO A 272 -9.51 -2.54 22.16
N ILE A 273 -9.77 -2.71 20.89
CA ILE A 273 -10.10 -3.95 20.21
C ILE A 273 -9.05 -4.31 19.17
N THR A 274 -9.18 -5.50 18.58
CA THR A 274 -8.28 -6.02 17.57
C THR A 274 -8.95 -6.06 16.19
N LYS A 275 -8.16 -6.19 15.13
CA LYS A 275 -8.67 -6.39 13.76
C LYS A 275 -9.55 -7.63 13.64
N SER A 276 -9.18 -8.71 14.33
CA SER A 276 -9.98 -9.93 14.37
C SER A 276 -11.37 -9.69 14.95
N TYR A 277 -11.46 -8.86 16.00
CA TYR A 277 -12.75 -8.48 16.58
C TYR A 277 -13.67 -7.80 15.54
N LEU A 278 -13.15 -6.78 14.82
CA LEU A 278 -13.93 -6.10 13.78
C LEU A 278 -14.37 -7.07 12.67
N SER A 279 -13.47 -7.96 12.24
CA SER A 279 -13.81 -8.97 11.24
C SER A 279 -14.95 -9.90 11.70
N HIS A 280 -14.96 -10.33 12.95
CA HIS A 280 -16.05 -11.14 13.50
C HIS A 280 -17.36 -10.34 13.59
N LYS A 281 -17.29 -9.05 13.96
CA LYS A 281 -18.49 -8.18 14.02
C LYS A 281 -19.05 -7.90 12.64
N MET A 282 -18.20 -7.74 11.62
CA MET A 282 -18.65 -7.63 10.24
C MET A 282 -19.38 -8.89 9.77
N ILE A 283 -18.80 -10.08 10.02
CA ILE A 283 -19.46 -11.35 9.68
C ILE A 283 -20.83 -11.46 10.33
N ARG A 284 -20.93 -11.10 11.62
CA ARG A 284 -22.19 -11.09 12.37
C ARG A 284 -23.20 -10.11 11.76
N GLY A 285 -22.78 -8.86 11.51
CA GLY A 285 -23.64 -7.83 10.91
C GLY A 285 -24.19 -8.25 9.56
N CYS A 286 -23.34 -8.75 8.67
CA CYS A 286 -23.75 -9.27 7.37
C CYS A 286 -24.74 -10.45 7.49
N LYS A 287 -24.50 -11.37 8.45
CA LYS A 287 -25.41 -12.49 8.70
C LYS A 287 -26.80 -12.03 9.18
N ASN A 288 -26.84 -10.99 10.04
CA ASN A 288 -28.09 -10.47 10.60
C ASN A 288 -28.93 -9.74 9.55
N THR A 289 -28.31 -9.15 8.54
CA THR A 289 -28.98 -8.25 7.57
C THR A 289 -29.07 -8.85 6.17
N GLY A 290 -28.36 -9.94 5.90
CA GLY A 290 -28.30 -10.54 4.55
C GLY A 290 -27.39 -9.77 3.58
N VAL A 291 -26.75 -8.68 4.02
CA VAL A 291 -25.82 -7.91 3.18
C VAL A 291 -24.57 -8.74 2.84
N LYS A 292 -24.08 -8.63 1.62
CA LYS A 292 -22.85 -9.33 1.19
C LYS A 292 -21.67 -8.98 2.10
N LYS A 293 -20.87 -10.00 2.41
CA LYS A 293 -19.64 -9.80 3.20
C LYS A 293 -18.53 -9.22 2.33
N ILE A 294 -17.92 -8.13 2.80
CA ILE A 294 -16.70 -7.56 2.25
C ILE A 294 -15.55 -7.64 3.28
N ARG A 295 -14.34 -7.25 2.91
CA ARG A 295 -13.24 -7.11 3.89
C ARG A 295 -13.35 -5.77 4.61
N ILE A 296 -12.84 -5.66 5.84
CA ILE A 296 -12.84 -4.39 6.59
C ILE A 296 -12.19 -3.25 5.77
N HIS A 297 -11.13 -3.56 5.01
CA HIS A 297 -10.47 -2.56 4.16
C HIS A 297 -11.36 -2.07 3.00
N ASP A 298 -12.32 -2.88 2.56
CA ASP A 298 -13.21 -2.55 1.44
C ASP A 298 -14.29 -1.53 1.85
N ILE A 299 -14.52 -1.30 3.16
CA ILE A 299 -15.32 -0.16 3.64
C ILE A 299 -14.75 1.17 3.15
N ARG A 300 -13.42 1.28 3.07
CA ARG A 300 -12.77 2.45 2.50
C ARG A 300 -13.05 2.59 0.99
N HIS A 301 -13.22 1.48 0.27
CA HIS A 301 -13.66 1.49 -1.12
C HIS A 301 -15.13 1.90 -1.23
N SER A 302 -15.97 1.48 -0.28
CA SER A 302 -17.36 1.92 -0.15
C SER A 302 -17.44 3.43 0.07
N HIS A 303 -16.62 3.98 0.96
CA HIS A 303 -16.50 5.43 1.16
C HIS A 303 -16.09 6.17 -0.12
N ALA A 304 -15.10 5.64 -0.85
CA ALA A 304 -14.66 6.23 -2.11
C ALA A 304 -15.77 6.21 -3.16
N SER A 305 -16.49 5.09 -3.29
CA SER A 305 -17.64 4.96 -4.19
C SER A 305 -18.74 5.95 -3.85
N LEU A 306 -19.07 6.11 -2.57
CA LEU A 306 -20.04 7.11 -2.10
C LEU A 306 -19.65 8.52 -2.56
N LEU A 307 -18.41 8.93 -2.34
CA LEU A 307 -17.94 10.26 -2.70
C LEU A 307 -17.92 10.48 -4.23
N ILE A 308 -17.55 9.47 -5.00
CA ILE A 308 -17.58 9.53 -6.47
C ILE A 308 -19.02 9.72 -6.96
N ASN A 309 -19.98 8.99 -6.39
CA ASN A 309 -21.40 9.13 -6.71
C ASN A 309 -21.96 10.51 -6.32
N GLN A 310 -21.36 11.18 -5.34
CA GLN A 310 -21.65 12.57 -4.98
C GLN A 310 -20.91 13.59 -5.83
N GLY A 311 -20.24 13.17 -6.91
CA GLY A 311 -19.53 14.05 -7.82
C GLY A 311 -18.15 14.50 -7.37
N CYS A 312 -17.56 13.86 -6.35
CA CYS A 312 -16.24 14.22 -5.87
C CYS A 312 -15.17 14.00 -6.93
N ASP A 313 -14.31 14.99 -7.11
CA ASP A 313 -13.16 14.91 -8.02
C ASP A 313 -12.10 13.90 -7.53
N ALA A 314 -11.40 13.28 -8.49
CA ALA A 314 -10.37 12.28 -8.20
C ALA A 314 -9.19 12.84 -7.39
N LEU A 315 -8.86 14.14 -7.52
CA LEU A 315 -7.81 14.80 -6.74
C LEU A 315 -8.23 14.98 -5.29
N ILE A 316 -9.45 15.45 -5.05
CA ILE A 316 -10.05 15.63 -3.71
C ILE A 316 -10.15 14.26 -3.02
N LEU A 317 -10.62 13.25 -3.75
CA LEU A 317 -10.68 11.86 -3.24
C LEU A 317 -9.30 11.33 -2.90
N ALA A 318 -8.30 11.53 -3.76
CA ALA A 318 -6.92 11.10 -3.50
C ALA A 318 -6.33 11.78 -2.25
N ASP A 319 -6.61 13.07 -2.06
CA ASP A 319 -6.17 13.80 -0.85
C ASP A 319 -6.88 13.29 0.40
N ARG A 320 -8.21 13.16 0.40
CA ARG A 320 -8.98 12.63 1.53
C ARG A 320 -8.52 11.23 1.93
N LEU A 321 -8.33 10.34 0.96
CA LEU A 321 -7.83 8.99 1.18
C LEU A 321 -6.30 8.96 1.43
N ARG A 322 -5.59 10.03 1.18
CA ARG A 322 -4.12 10.13 1.27
C ARG A 322 -3.43 9.04 0.45
N HIS A 323 -3.80 8.93 -0.81
CA HIS A 323 -3.03 8.16 -1.77
C HIS A 323 -1.76 8.94 -2.13
N GLU A 324 -0.62 8.26 -2.14
CA GLU A 324 0.67 8.91 -2.44
C GLU A 324 0.71 9.50 -3.85
N LYS A 325 0.00 8.85 -4.77
CA LYS A 325 -0.14 9.25 -6.18
C LYS A 325 -1.62 9.24 -6.55
N VAL A 326 -2.07 10.27 -7.24
CA VAL A 326 -3.43 10.35 -7.79
C VAL A 326 -3.73 9.19 -8.74
N SER A 327 -2.71 8.71 -9.45
CA SER A 327 -2.81 7.52 -10.31
C SER A 327 -3.28 6.27 -9.53
N THR A 328 -3.04 6.19 -8.22
CA THR A 328 -3.58 5.10 -7.40
C THR A 328 -5.09 5.18 -7.30
N THR A 329 -5.65 6.37 -7.09
CA THR A 329 -7.10 6.61 -7.09
C THR A 329 -7.71 6.30 -8.44
N LEU A 330 -7.14 6.83 -9.52
CA LEU A 330 -7.63 6.60 -10.88
C LEU A 330 -7.55 5.12 -11.27
N ASN A 331 -6.42 4.45 -11.03
CA ASN A 331 -6.27 3.02 -11.34
C ASN A 331 -7.21 2.12 -10.54
N THR A 332 -7.65 2.59 -9.36
CA THR A 332 -8.53 1.82 -8.48
C THR A 332 -10.01 2.08 -8.76
N TYR A 333 -10.38 3.31 -9.06
CA TYR A 333 -11.77 3.76 -9.09
C TYR A 333 -12.20 4.33 -10.44
N SER A 334 -11.37 4.31 -11.50
CA SER A 334 -11.73 4.89 -12.81
C SER A 334 -13.06 4.35 -13.37
N HIS A 335 -13.36 3.08 -13.12
CA HIS A 335 -14.60 2.44 -13.55
C HIS A 335 -15.86 2.96 -12.81
N LEU A 336 -15.70 3.61 -11.67
CA LEU A 336 -16.79 4.19 -10.90
C LEU A 336 -17.08 5.65 -11.28
N PHE A 337 -16.13 6.33 -11.94
CA PHE A 337 -16.37 7.68 -12.44
C PHE A 337 -17.33 7.60 -13.64
N PRO A 338 -18.56 8.13 -13.52
CA PRO A 338 -19.52 8.11 -14.62
C PRO A 338 -18.95 8.82 -15.85
N HIS A 339 -19.50 8.51 -17.02
CA HIS A 339 -19.14 9.12 -18.28
C HIS A 339 -19.49 10.64 -18.27
N LYS A 340 -18.71 11.43 -17.55
CA LYS A 340 -18.86 12.89 -17.47
C LYS A 340 -18.74 13.60 -18.81
N GLN A 341 -18.32 12.90 -19.88
CA GLN A 341 -18.28 13.50 -21.22
C GLN A 341 -19.65 13.95 -21.70
N GLN A 342 -20.71 13.16 -21.46
CA GLN A 342 -22.06 13.57 -21.85
C GLN A 342 -22.58 14.73 -21.01
N GLU A 343 -22.32 14.73 -19.70
CA GLU A 343 -22.64 15.88 -18.82
C GLU A 343 -21.87 17.14 -19.22
N LEU A 344 -20.59 16.98 -19.59
CA LEU A 344 -19.77 18.09 -20.12
C LEU A 344 -20.36 18.65 -21.41
N VAL A 345 -20.76 17.79 -22.34
CA VAL A 345 -21.42 18.24 -23.60
C VAL A 345 -22.73 18.95 -23.30
N ASN A 346 -23.57 18.39 -22.43
CA ASN A 346 -24.83 19.03 -22.04
C ASN A 346 -24.59 20.37 -21.34
N ASN A 347 -23.58 20.47 -20.49
CA ASN A 347 -23.21 21.76 -19.85
C ASN A 347 -22.66 22.77 -20.86
N LEU A 348 -21.88 22.34 -21.86
CA LEU A 348 -21.38 23.19 -22.93
C LEU A 348 -22.55 23.69 -23.83
N GLU A 349 -23.52 22.83 -24.13
CA GLU A 349 -24.73 23.21 -24.83
C GLU A 349 -25.55 24.25 -24.07
N GLN A 350 -25.72 24.08 -22.75
CA GLN A 350 -26.40 25.04 -21.89
C GLN A 350 -25.67 26.39 -21.84
N LEU A 351 -24.34 26.37 -21.74
CA LEU A 351 -23.53 27.61 -21.78
C LEU A 351 -23.62 28.29 -23.13
N ALA A 352 -23.60 27.56 -24.22
CA ALA A 352 -23.77 28.11 -25.59
C ALA A 352 -25.17 28.69 -25.78
N ALA A 353 -26.21 28.01 -25.28
CA ALA A 353 -27.58 28.53 -25.33
C ALA A 353 -27.74 29.79 -24.48
N ALA A 354 -27.14 29.86 -23.29
CA ALA A 354 -27.16 31.04 -22.43
C ALA A 354 -26.43 32.26 -23.08
N ALA A 355 -25.33 32.00 -23.81
CA ALA A 355 -24.60 33.04 -24.55
C ALA A 355 -25.37 33.56 -25.75
N SER A 356 -26.29 32.76 -26.31
CA SER A 356 -27.14 33.15 -27.44
C SER A 356 -28.32 34.03 -27.05
N VAL A 357 -28.60 34.22 -25.75
CA VAL A 357 -29.70 35.02 -25.20
C VAL A 357 -29.22 36.38 -24.68
N THR A 358 -28.07 36.88 -25.11
CA THR A 358 -27.75 38.30 -24.89
C THR A 358 -28.69 39.13 -25.75
N PRO A 359 -29.52 40.01 -25.15
CA PRO A 359 -30.39 40.89 -25.93
C PRO A 359 -29.51 41.81 -26.76
N THR A 360 -29.76 41.82 -28.05
CA THR A 360 -29.25 42.86 -28.94
C THR A 360 -29.60 44.20 -28.28
N PRO A 361 -28.66 45.13 -28.02
CA PRO A 361 -29.03 46.47 -27.58
C PRO A 361 -29.88 47.08 -28.66
N GLU A 362 -31.10 47.48 -28.33
CA GLU A 362 -31.93 48.33 -29.21
C GLU A 362 -31.12 49.57 -29.58
N PRO A 363 -31.15 49.96 -30.87
CA PRO A 363 -30.51 51.20 -31.25
C PRO A 363 -31.26 52.37 -30.58
N PRO A 364 -30.56 53.38 -30.05
CA PRO A 364 -31.21 54.52 -29.43
C PRO A 364 -32.09 55.23 -30.45
N ASP A 365 -33.36 55.43 -30.12
CA ASP A 365 -34.31 56.20 -30.89
C ASP A 365 -33.81 57.58 -31.21
N GLY A 366 -33.89 57.94 -32.51
CA GLY A 366 -34.25 59.25 -33.01
C GLY A 366 -33.20 60.33 -32.95
N ASN A 367 -32.55 60.51 -34.08
CA ASN A 367 -32.41 61.92 -34.61
C ASN A 367 -32.38 61.90 -36.13
N PRO A 368 -33.33 62.61 -36.80
CA PRO A 368 -33.31 62.75 -38.24
C PRO A 368 -32.43 63.92 -38.58
N LEU A 369 -31.62 63.81 -39.59
CA LEU A 369 -31.03 64.79 -40.48
C LEU A 369 -29.56 64.40 -40.78
N LEU A 370 -29.36 63.85 -41.95
CA LEU A 370 -28.67 64.54 -43.06
C LEU A 370 -28.48 63.60 -44.25
N GLU A 371 -29.17 63.92 -45.28
CA GLU A 371 -28.89 63.53 -46.68
C GLU A 371 -27.45 63.85 -47.08
N ALA A 372 -27.05 63.12 -48.06
CA ALA A 372 -26.06 63.41 -49.08
C ALA A 372 -24.74 62.65 -49.00
N ALA A 373 -24.55 61.83 -49.91
CA ALA A 373 -23.63 61.91 -51.03
C ALA A 373 -23.13 60.51 -51.44
N ASN A 374 -23.60 60.10 -52.58
CA ASN A 374 -22.96 59.14 -53.48
C ASN A 374 -21.50 59.47 -53.70
N LEU A 375 -20.57 58.55 -53.59
CA LEU A 375 -19.37 58.44 -54.44
C LEU A 375 -18.78 57.00 -54.37
N PRO A 376 -18.05 56.62 -55.45
CA PRO A 376 -17.97 55.21 -55.84
C PRO A 376 -16.70 54.47 -55.37
N TYR A 377 -16.74 53.16 -55.56
CA TYR A 377 -15.68 52.17 -55.45
C TYR A 377 -14.26 52.67 -55.68
N GLY A 378 -13.38 52.41 -54.75
CA GLY A 378 -11.94 52.45 -54.90
C GLY A 378 -11.29 51.26 -54.18
N SER A 379 -10.80 50.32 -54.93
CA SER A 379 -10.01 49.20 -54.54
C SER A 379 -8.67 49.61 -53.95
N ALA A 380 -8.32 49.11 -52.76
CA ALA A 380 -6.95 49.15 -52.28
C ALA A 380 -6.57 47.85 -51.59
N PRO A 381 -5.31 47.39 -51.65
CA PRO A 381 -4.92 45.99 -51.49
C PRO A 381 -4.65 45.60 -50.09
N LEU A 382 -4.88 44.32 -49.84
CA LEU A 382 -4.55 43.58 -48.63
C LEU A 382 -3.05 43.61 -48.36
N THR A 383 -2.62 44.21 -47.28
CA THR A 383 -1.27 43.99 -46.69
C THR A 383 -1.32 42.93 -45.63
N GLU A 384 -0.73 41.78 -45.94
CA GLU A 384 -0.44 40.70 -44.98
C GLU A 384 0.52 41.21 -43.91
N LYS A 385 0.08 41.22 -42.65
CA LYS A 385 0.98 41.27 -41.51
C LYS A 385 1.32 39.84 -41.07
N LYS A 386 2.51 39.39 -41.46
CA LYS A 386 3.15 38.17 -40.88
C LYS A 386 3.47 38.45 -39.43
N THR A 387 2.77 37.77 -38.54
CA THR A 387 3.17 37.62 -37.11
C THR A 387 4.04 36.39 -36.97
N SER A 388 5.34 36.61 -36.78
CA SER A 388 6.32 35.54 -36.50
C SER A 388 6.12 34.98 -35.11
N ALA A 389 5.74 33.73 -35.02
CA ALA A 389 5.77 32.99 -33.76
C ALA A 389 7.24 32.69 -33.37
N LYS A 390 7.70 33.24 -32.25
CA LYS A 390 8.98 32.89 -31.63
C LYS A 390 8.87 31.52 -30.98
N ILE A 391 9.57 30.55 -31.54
CA ILE A 391 9.81 29.24 -30.89
C ILE A 391 10.83 29.47 -29.78
N ILE A 392 10.42 29.30 -28.53
CA ILE A 392 11.31 29.28 -27.37
C ILE A 392 11.86 27.85 -27.24
N GLN A 393 13.12 27.66 -27.58
CA GLN A 393 13.85 26.41 -27.27
C GLN A 393 14.15 26.34 -25.79
N MET A 394 13.70 25.24 -25.15
CA MET A 394 14.11 24.90 -23.79
C MET A 394 15.53 24.30 -23.75
N PRO A 395 16.37 24.65 -22.76
CA PRO A 395 17.70 24.10 -22.65
C PRO A 395 17.68 22.64 -22.23
N GLN A 396 18.44 21.80 -22.95
CA GLN A 396 18.70 20.42 -22.58
C GLN A 396 19.54 20.37 -21.29
N ARG A 397 19.03 19.69 -20.25
CA ARG A 397 19.81 19.35 -19.08
C ARG A 397 20.75 18.17 -19.39
N LYS A 398 22.03 18.41 -19.29
CA LYS A 398 23.07 17.36 -19.27
C LYS A 398 22.86 16.49 -18.02
N ILE A 399 22.85 15.19 -18.27
CA ILE A 399 22.93 14.13 -17.23
C ILE A 399 24.40 13.95 -16.92
N ILE A 400 24.75 14.15 -15.68
CA ILE A 400 25.99 13.63 -15.06
C ILE A 400 25.60 12.50 -14.11
#